data_5ca623a91c4a4c8abeca48b8bfcf3db2
#
_entry.id   5ca623a91c4a4c8abeca48b8bfcf3db2
#
_cell.length_a   1.000
_cell.length_b   1.000
_cell.length_c   1.000
_cell.angle_alpha   90.00
_cell.angle_beta   90.00
_cell.angle_gamma   90.00
#
_symmetry.space_group_name_H-M   'P 1'
#
loop_
_entity.id
_entity.type
_entity.pdbx_description
1 polymer ?
#
loop_
_entity_poly.entity_id
_entity_poly.type
_entity_poly.pdbx_seq_one_letter_code
_entity_poly.pdbx_strand_id
1 'polypeptide(L)'
;MRRTAWSLQIAADVSARYAQHGYFVALDGVVRPWWLPFFTALGLPLHYIVLRPPVAEAVARCTARGGDSLTDPVVVTDLHTEFSNLGHYQSHVLPTDGLDRAKTLEAVIAALTSGAYRLN
;
A
#
# COMPACT_ATOMS: atom_id res chain seq x y z
N MET A 1 -16.31 2.85 6.18
CA MET A 1 -16.42 1.39 6.18
C MET A 1 -15.18 0.78 6.77
N ARG A 2 -15.33 -0.17 7.65
CA ARG A 2 -14.22 -0.81 8.32
C ARG A 2 -13.87 -2.11 7.59
N ARG A 3 -12.60 -2.24 7.19
CA ARG A 3 -12.10 -3.50 6.66
C ARG A 3 -11.65 -4.38 7.81
N THR A 4 -12.03 -5.64 7.76
CA THR A 4 -11.64 -6.63 8.76
C THR A 4 -10.53 -7.52 8.21
N ALA A 5 -9.84 -8.23 9.10
CA ALA A 5 -8.75 -9.12 8.70
C ALA A 5 -9.20 -10.20 7.71
N TRP A 6 -10.45 -10.68 7.81
CA TRP A 6 -10.93 -11.75 6.91
C TRP A 6 -10.98 -11.29 5.45
N SER A 7 -11.31 -10.02 5.19
CA SER A 7 -11.32 -9.53 3.80
C SER A 7 -9.91 -9.47 3.19
N LEU A 8 -8.91 -9.18 3.99
CA LEU A 8 -7.52 -9.24 3.55
C LEU A 8 -7.03 -10.68 3.36
N GLN A 9 -7.50 -11.61 4.17
CA GLN A 9 -7.21 -13.03 3.97
C GLN A 9 -7.73 -13.53 2.64
N ILE A 10 -8.96 -13.13 2.26
CA ILE A 10 -9.54 -13.48 0.96
C ILE A 10 -8.69 -12.86 -0.16
N ALA A 11 -8.31 -11.58 -0.02
CA ALA A 11 -7.49 -10.91 -1.02
C ALA A 11 -6.13 -11.61 -1.17
N ALA A 12 -5.52 -12.06 -0.07
CA ALA A 12 -4.27 -12.80 -0.10
C ALA A 12 -4.43 -14.14 -0.84
N ASP A 13 -5.51 -14.89 -0.54
CA ASP A 13 -5.76 -16.18 -1.19
C ASP A 13 -5.96 -16.04 -2.70
N VAL A 14 -6.74 -15.05 -3.12
CA VAL A 14 -6.98 -14.76 -4.55
C VAL A 14 -5.67 -14.34 -5.22
N SER A 15 -4.89 -13.48 -4.59
CA SER A 15 -3.59 -13.03 -5.10
C SER A 15 -2.64 -14.20 -5.30
N ALA A 16 -2.61 -15.12 -4.34
CA ALA A 16 -1.75 -16.31 -4.43
C ALA A 16 -2.12 -17.18 -5.62
N ARG A 17 -3.42 -17.38 -5.86
CA ARG A 17 -3.89 -18.19 -7.00
C ARG A 17 -3.46 -17.58 -8.33
N TYR A 18 -3.63 -16.28 -8.50
CA TYR A 18 -3.19 -15.59 -9.71
C TYR A 18 -1.66 -15.67 -9.88
N ALA A 19 -0.92 -15.43 -8.81
CA ALA A 19 0.55 -15.48 -8.87
C ALA A 19 1.07 -16.88 -9.22
N GLN A 20 0.44 -17.92 -8.70
CA GLN A 20 0.79 -19.31 -9.01
C GLN A 20 0.56 -19.67 -10.48
N HIS A 21 -0.31 -18.92 -11.16
CA HIS A 21 -0.58 -19.10 -12.58
C HIS A 21 0.19 -18.12 -13.47
N GLY A 22 1.24 -17.50 -12.93
CA GLY A 22 2.16 -16.67 -13.70
C GLY A 22 1.78 -15.20 -13.80
N TYR A 23 0.79 -14.75 -13.07
CA TYR A 23 0.39 -13.34 -13.08
C TYR A 23 1.24 -12.54 -12.08
N PHE A 24 1.61 -11.33 -12.47
CA PHE A 24 2.08 -10.32 -11.53
C PHE A 24 0.86 -9.67 -10.90
N VAL A 25 0.76 -9.70 -9.57
CA VAL A 25 -0.41 -9.20 -8.86
C VAL A 25 -0.04 -7.90 -8.13
N ALA A 26 -0.79 -6.85 -8.41
CA ALA A 26 -0.71 -5.60 -7.65
C ALA A 26 -1.97 -5.49 -6.79
N LEU A 27 -1.80 -5.50 -5.47
CA LEU A 27 -2.88 -5.32 -4.52
C LEU A 27 -2.77 -3.92 -3.93
N ASP A 28 -3.76 -3.09 -4.21
CA ASP A 28 -3.82 -1.71 -3.71
C ASP A 28 -4.83 -1.61 -2.57
N GLY A 29 -4.46 -0.89 -1.53
CA GLY A 29 -5.33 -0.67 -0.40
C GLY A 29 -4.59 -0.25 0.85
N VAL A 30 -5.33 -0.15 1.95
CA VAL A 30 -4.77 0.15 3.27
C VAL A 30 -4.37 -1.18 3.92
N VAL A 31 -3.11 -1.56 3.76
CA VAL A 31 -2.57 -2.78 4.33
C VAL A 31 -1.61 -2.43 5.46
N ARG A 32 -2.07 -2.59 6.67
CA ARG A 32 -1.27 -2.31 7.86
C ARG A 32 -0.21 -3.40 8.08
N PRO A 33 0.95 -3.06 8.66
CA PRO A 33 2.05 -4.03 8.82
C PRO A 33 1.67 -5.30 9.56
N TRP A 34 0.78 -5.23 10.54
CA TRP A 34 0.39 -6.41 11.31
C TRP A 34 -0.49 -7.39 10.54
N TRP A 35 -0.94 -7.03 9.33
CA TRP A 35 -1.65 -7.95 8.43
C TRP A 35 -0.74 -8.60 7.39
N LEU A 36 0.52 -8.19 7.31
CA LEU A 36 1.48 -8.75 6.35
C LEU A 36 1.69 -10.27 6.49
N PRO A 37 1.58 -10.87 7.68
CA PRO A 37 1.71 -12.33 7.79
C PRO A 37 0.73 -13.11 6.92
N PHE A 38 -0.45 -12.58 6.61
CA PHE A 38 -1.38 -13.22 5.69
C PHE A 38 -0.78 -13.40 4.28
N PHE A 39 0.11 -12.51 3.89
CA PHE A 39 0.75 -12.51 2.59
C PHE A 39 2.08 -13.23 2.61
N THR A 40 2.89 -13.02 3.63
CA THR A 40 4.20 -13.67 3.73
C THR A 40 4.09 -15.19 3.92
N ALA A 41 3.00 -15.64 4.54
CA ALA A 41 2.74 -17.06 4.73
C ALA A 41 2.47 -17.81 3.42
N LEU A 42 2.21 -17.10 2.32
CA LEU A 42 1.97 -17.71 1.01
C LEU A 42 3.23 -18.27 0.36
N GLY A 43 4.41 -17.87 0.84
CA GLY A 43 5.68 -18.35 0.30
C GLY A 43 6.02 -17.82 -1.09
N LEU A 44 5.36 -16.75 -1.53
CA LEU A 44 5.58 -16.13 -2.84
C LEU A 44 6.41 -14.86 -2.69
N PRO A 45 7.17 -14.46 -3.73
CA PRO A 45 7.87 -13.17 -3.70
C PRO A 45 6.88 -12.04 -3.46
N LEU A 46 7.16 -11.22 -2.47
CA LEU A 46 6.26 -10.17 -2.02
C LEU A 46 7.01 -8.86 -1.84
N HIS A 47 6.52 -7.82 -2.50
CA HIS A 47 6.99 -6.44 -2.28
C HIS A 47 5.94 -5.67 -1.51
N TYR A 48 6.37 -5.00 -0.45
CA TYR A 48 5.51 -4.12 0.33
C TYR A 48 5.99 -2.68 0.14
N ILE A 49 5.19 -1.87 -0.53
CA ILE A 49 5.54 -0.47 -0.84
C ILE A 49 4.46 0.43 -0.27
N VAL A 50 4.86 1.33 0.61
CA VAL A 50 3.97 2.33 1.20
C VAL A 50 4.19 3.66 0.47
N LEU A 51 3.18 4.09 -0.29
CA LEU A 51 3.19 5.40 -0.92
C LEU A 51 2.68 6.41 0.11
N ARG A 52 3.57 7.30 0.55
CA ARG A 52 3.23 8.26 1.61
C ARG A 52 3.54 9.68 1.17
N PRO A 53 2.55 10.37 0.58
CA PRO A 53 2.68 11.80 0.30
C PRO A 53 2.57 12.61 1.60
N PRO A 54 2.93 13.91 1.59
CA PRO A 54 2.66 14.78 2.73
C PRO A 54 1.17 14.78 3.09
N VAL A 55 0.84 14.92 4.38
CA VAL A 55 -0.54 14.81 4.84
C VAL A 55 -1.47 15.80 4.15
N ALA A 56 -1.04 17.03 3.92
CA ALA A 56 -1.85 18.03 3.23
C ALA A 56 -2.20 17.60 1.81
N GLU A 57 -1.25 17.01 1.10
CA GLU A 57 -1.46 16.49 -0.26
C GLU A 57 -2.41 15.30 -0.25
N ALA A 58 -2.26 14.39 0.71
CA ALA A 58 -3.15 13.23 0.86
C ALA A 58 -4.58 13.67 1.12
N VAL A 59 -4.79 14.63 2.01
CA VAL A 59 -6.11 15.19 2.31
C VAL A 59 -6.71 15.85 1.07
N ALA A 60 -5.92 16.67 0.36
CA ALA A 60 -6.39 17.36 -0.83
C ALA A 60 -6.82 16.38 -1.93
N ARG A 61 -6.06 15.32 -2.15
CA ARG A 61 -6.38 14.29 -3.16
C ARG A 61 -7.68 13.55 -2.81
N CYS A 62 -7.84 13.15 -1.56
CA CYS A 62 -9.04 12.45 -1.11
C CYS A 62 -10.28 13.35 -1.18
N THR A 63 -10.17 14.61 -0.80
CA THR A 63 -11.26 15.58 -0.91
C THR A 63 -11.64 15.81 -2.37
N ALA A 64 -10.67 15.93 -3.26
CA ALA A 64 -10.92 16.16 -4.68
C ALA A 64 -11.64 14.99 -5.36
N ARG A 65 -11.40 13.74 -4.91
CA ARG A 65 -12.08 12.57 -5.49
C ARG A 65 -13.57 12.54 -5.18
N GLY A 66 -13.97 12.94 -3.97
CA GLY A 66 -15.38 12.94 -3.58
C GLY A 66 -16.06 11.58 -3.66
N GLY A 67 -17.38 11.59 -3.74
CA GLY A 67 -18.18 10.38 -3.90
C GLY A 67 -18.03 9.39 -2.75
N ASP A 68 -17.93 8.10 -3.10
CA ASP A 68 -17.77 7.01 -2.12
C ASP A 68 -16.33 6.80 -1.68
N SER A 69 -15.40 7.60 -2.19
CA SER A 69 -14.01 7.54 -1.80
C SER A 69 -13.82 8.02 -0.36
N LEU A 70 -12.71 7.62 0.26
CA LEU A 70 -12.32 8.13 1.57
C LEU A 70 -12.04 9.63 1.46
N THR A 71 -12.96 10.45 1.98
CA THR A 71 -12.90 11.91 1.83
C THR A 71 -12.81 12.67 3.15
N ASP A 72 -13.07 12.01 4.27
CA ASP A 72 -13.04 12.67 5.59
C ASP A 72 -11.59 13.05 5.94
N PRO A 73 -11.28 14.35 6.06
CA PRO A 73 -9.93 14.80 6.39
C PRO A 73 -9.39 14.24 7.70
N VAL A 74 -10.25 14.03 8.69
CA VAL A 74 -9.83 13.47 9.99
C VAL A 74 -9.38 12.03 9.82
N VAL A 75 -10.14 11.23 9.10
CA VAL A 75 -9.81 9.82 8.85
C VAL A 75 -8.51 9.71 8.04
N VAL A 76 -8.35 10.54 7.00
CA VAL A 76 -7.13 10.55 6.18
C VAL A 76 -5.93 10.97 7.01
N THR A 77 -6.07 11.97 7.87
CA THR A 77 -5.00 12.43 8.75
C THR A 77 -4.61 11.33 9.74
N ASP A 78 -5.58 10.64 10.33
CA ASP A 78 -5.33 9.55 11.26
C ASP A 78 -4.58 8.40 10.58
N LEU A 79 -4.98 8.02 9.37
CA LEU A 79 -4.28 7.01 8.57
C LEU A 79 -2.84 7.45 8.26
N HIS A 80 -2.65 8.69 7.89
CA HIS A 80 -1.32 9.22 7.63
C HIS A 80 -0.44 9.13 8.87
N THR A 81 -0.99 9.42 10.05
CA THR A 81 -0.30 9.31 11.32
C THR A 81 0.10 7.85 11.59
N GLU A 82 -0.81 6.89 11.38
CA GLU A 82 -0.49 5.46 11.53
C GLU A 82 0.68 5.06 10.61
N PHE A 83 0.63 5.46 9.35
CA PHE A 83 1.67 5.11 8.38
C PHE A 83 2.93 5.97 8.51
N SER A 84 2.96 6.90 9.45
CA SER A 84 4.18 7.62 9.84
C SER A 84 4.93 6.92 10.98
N ASN A 85 4.33 5.89 11.59
CA ASN A 85 4.87 5.15 12.73
C ASN A 85 4.99 3.67 12.41
N LEU A 86 5.76 3.34 11.38
CA LEU A 86 5.88 1.98 10.86
C LEU A 86 7.00 1.15 11.50
N GLY A 87 7.79 1.73 12.40
CA GLY A 87 8.89 1.02 13.02
C GLY A 87 9.90 0.53 11.98
N HIS A 88 10.23 -0.76 12.00
CA HIS A 88 11.19 -1.33 11.06
C HIS A 88 10.67 -1.38 9.62
N TYR A 89 9.37 -1.21 9.38
CA TYR A 89 8.81 -1.08 8.03
C TYR A 89 8.96 0.32 7.45
N GLN A 90 9.57 1.23 8.17
CA GLN A 90 9.85 2.58 7.65
C GLN A 90 10.69 2.54 6.36
N SER A 91 11.52 1.53 6.21
CA SER A 91 12.31 1.32 4.99
C SER A 91 11.45 0.94 3.77
N HIS A 92 10.19 0.59 3.96
CA HIS A 92 9.24 0.28 2.88
C HIS A 92 8.45 1.49 2.41
N VAL A 93 8.72 2.66 2.96
CA VAL A 93 8.06 3.90 2.54
C VAL A 93 8.76 4.45 1.30
N LEU A 94 7.97 4.68 0.25
CA LEU A 94 8.40 5.36 -0.96
C LEU A 94 7.81 6.77 -0.91
N PRO A 95 8.63 7.80 -0.63
CA PRO A 95 8.11 9.18 -0.58
C PRO A 95 7.65 9.62 -1.96
N THR A 96 6.49 10.25 -2.02
CA THR A 96 5.92 10.73 -3.28
C THR A 96 5.79 12.25 -3.33
N ASP A 97 6.54 12.95 -2.49
CA ASP A 97 6.54 14.40 -2.40
C ASP A 97 6.84 15.03 -3.76
N GLY A 98 5.91 15.85 -4.25
CA GLY A 98 6.10 16.56 -5.51
C GLY A 98 6.06 15.70 -6.77
N LEU A 99 5.74 14.40 -6.65
CA LEU A 99 5.66 13.52 -7.82
C LEU A 99 4.24 13.53 -8.38
N ASP A 100 4.14 13.66 -9.70
CA ASP A 100 2.88 13.44 -10.41
C ASP A 100 2.64 11.94 -10.59
N ARG A 101 1.52 11.60 -11.25
CA ARG A 101 1.15 10.19 -11.47
C ARG A 101 2.22 9.43 -12.26
N ALA A 102 2.75 10.02 -13.32
CA ALA A 102 3.73 9.35 -14.16
C ALA A 102 5.04 9.12 -13.42
N LYS A 103 5.51 10.11 -12.68
CA LYS A 103 6.73 10.00 -11.89
C LYS A 103 6.58 9.03 -10.72
N THR A 104 5.41 8.99 -10.10
CA THR A 104 5.11 8.01 -9.05
C THR A 104 5.18 6.59 -9.62
N LEU A 105 4.59 6.36 -10.79
CA LEU A 105 4.67 5.06 -11.45
C LEU A 105 6.11 4.67 -11.76
N GLU A 106 6.92 5.57 -12.28
CA GLU A 106 8.34 5.33 -12.53
C GLU A 106 9.07 4.92 -11.25
N ALA A 107 8.79 5.63 -10.15
CA ALA A 107 9.40 5.33 -8.85
C ALA A 107 9.01 3.94 -8.34
N VAL A 108 7.75 3.55 -8.49
CA VAL A 108 7.27 2.22 -8.10
C VAL A 108 7.94 1.13 -8.96
N ILE A 109 8.04 1.34 -10.26
CA ILE A 109 8.71 0.38 -11.14
C ILE A 109 10.18 0.21 -10.75
N ALA A 110 10.86 1.31 -10.48
CA ALA A 110 12.26 1.27 -10.02
C ALA A 110 12.37 0.53 -8.68
N ALA A 111 11.45 0.76 -7.76
CA ALA A 111 11.41 0.09 -6.47
C ALA A 111 11.26 -1.43 -6.63
N LEU A 112 10.37 -1.86 -7.52
CA LEU A 112 10.16 -3.28 -7.80
C LEU A 112 11.41 -3.92 -8.44
N THR A 113 12.02 -3.21 -9.38
CA THR A 113 13.21 -3.70 -10.07
C THR A 113 14.40 -3.85 -9.13
N SER A 114 14.56 -2.92 -8.18
CA SER A 114 15.68 -2.94 -7.23
C SER A 114 15.56 -4.06 -6.20
N GLY A 115 14.36 -4.55 -5.92
CA GLY A 115 14.12 -5.52 -4.86
C GLY A 115 14.23 -4.96 -3.44
N ALA A 116 14.41 -3.65 -3.29
CA ALA A 116 14.64 -3.01 -1.99
C ALA A 116 13.44 -3.11 -1.03
N TYR A 117 12.26 -3.35 -1.58
CA TYR A 117 11.01 -3.40 -0.80
C TYR A 117 10.48 -4.82 -0.60
N ARG A 118 11.26 -5.82 -0.93
CA ARG A 118 10.86 -7.22 -0.72
C ARG A 118 10.82 -7.56 0.76
N LEU A 119 9.82 -8.35 1.13
CA LEU A 119 9.66 -8.86 2.50
C LEU A 119 10.28 -10.25 2.68
N ASN A 120 10.53 -10.95 1.59
CA ASN A 120 11.03 -12.34 1.66
C ASN A 120 12.05 -12.65 0.57
#